data_902ceae598fa08bfeeaa6ae7884f95bd
#
_entry.id   902ceae598fa08bfeeaa6ae7884f95bd
#
_cell.length_a   1.000
_cell.length_b   1.000
_cell.length_c   1.000
_cell.angle_alpha   90.00
_cell.angle_beta   90.00
_cell.angle_gamma   90.00
#
_symmetry.space_group_name_H-M   'P 1'
#
loop_
_entity.id
_entity.type
_entity.pdbx_description
1 polymer ?
#
loop_
_entity_poly.entity_id
_entity_poly.type
_entity_poly.pdbx_seq_one_letter_code
_entity_poly.pdbx_strand_id
1 'polypeptide(L)'
;MTIIYKSRHMSNLFFNYFFMRVLSLFDWMSCGRVALASANIKVSAYYASEIDKHAIQIAMKNYPDTAQLWDIKNLTKENLPKDIDLLIWWSPCQWFSFAGKQLNFKDERSKLFFEYVRVLKLTHPKYFFFENVRMKKEYQDVISKYLWVEPIMINSSLLSAQNRVRLYWTNIPNITQPEDKNIILSDVLEKWVSDRDKSYCLDAHYARAGDIKSYFLKSRRQLIFKDFTLLENAKCSVNGLKPVAKVDIAWFESSKKVYDINHKCPTITANSWGTQWPKILLVWENTKKWYCEIKPWECFDATFLNSKTRRWRAMIEKSNCLTAANYEFMHYSKKWVVRKLSPLECERLQTLPDNYTQWVSNTQRYKMIGNWWTIDVIAHMFKELKYLTN
;
A
#
# COMPACT_ATOMS: atom_id res chain seq x y z
N MET A 1 -49.66 -13.83 -57.00
CA MET A 1 -49.12 -14.31 -55.73
C MET A 1 -48.07 -13.30 -55.30
N THR A 2 -48.48 -12.30 -54.53
CA THR A 2 -47.68 -11.14 -54.16
C THR A 2 -47.10 -11.35 -52.78
N ILE A 3 -45.79 -11.51 -52.66
CA ILE A 3 -45.11 -11.70 -51.37
C ILE A 3 -44.85 -10.33 -50.80
N ILE A 4 -45.54 -10.00 -49.70
CA ILE A 4 -45.32 -8.78 -48.91
C ILE A 4 -44.17 -9.06 -47.93
N TYR A 5 -42.99 -8.44 -48.15
CA TYR A 5 -41.91 -8.39 -47.18
C TYR A 5 -42.30 -7.40 -46.03
N LYS A 6 -42.62 -7.94 -44.88
CA LYS A 6 -42.69 -7.15 -43.62
C LYS A 6 -41.26 -6.75 -43.22
N SER A 7 -40.89 -5.50 -43.40
CA SER A 7 -39.69 -4.92 -42.80
C SER A 7 -39.83 -4.96 -41.28
N ARG A 8 -38.99 -5.76 -40.64
CA ARG A 8 -38.78 -5.68 -39.21
C ARG A 8 -38.11 -4.33 -38.88
N HIS A 9 -38.86 -3.45 -38.21
CA HIS A 9 -38.29 -2.33 -37.49
C HIS A 9 -37.28 -2.88 -36.50
N MET A 10 -35.97 -2.81 -36.84
CA MET A 10 -34.91 -2.79 -35.87
C MET A 10 -35.03 -1.44 -35.16
N SER A 11 -35.63 -1.47 -33.96
CA SER A 11 -35.51 -0.37 -33.03
C SER A 11 -34.02 -0.18 -32.70
N ASN A 12 -33.39 0.84 -33.29
CA ASN A 12 -32.10 1.35 -32.87
C ASN A 12 -32.25 1.80 -31.42
N LEU A 13 -31.91 0.94 -30.48
CA LEU A 13 -31.58 1.32 -29.13
C LEU A 13 -30.35 2.22 -29.23
N PHE A 14 -30.57 3.51 -29.45
CA PHE A 14 -29.56 4.53 -29.21
C PHE A 14 -29.30 4.48 -27.69
N PHE A 15 -28.30 3.72 -27.26
CA PHE A 15 -27.68 3.95 -25.98
C PHE A 15 -27.13 5.36 -26.02
N ASN A 16 -27.86 6.31 -25.43
CA ASN A 16 -27.34 7.65 -25.16
C ASN A 16 -26.18 7.48 -24.19
N TYR A 17 -24.97 7.34 -24.73
CA TYR A 17 -23.77 7.38 -23.92
C TYR A 17 -23.64 8.80 -23.35
N PHE A 18 -23.89 8.91 -22.06
CA PHE A 18 -23.65 10.15 -21.37
C PHE A 18 -22.14 10.36 -21.23
N PHE A 19 -21.64 11.46 -21.82
CA PHE A 19 -20.25 11.86 -21.78
C PHE A 19 -20.09 12.96 -20.73
N MET A 20 -19.33 12.71 -19.66
CA MET A 20 -19.13 13.67 -18.60
C MET A 20 -18.00 14.67 -18.91
N ARG A 21 -18.24 15.93 -18.55
CA ARG A 21 -17.20 16.96 -18.44
C ARG A 21 -16.74 17.02 -17.00
N VAL A 22 -15.49 16.75 -16.75
CA VAL A 22 -14.93 16.57 -15.40
C VAL A 22 -13.90 17.63 -15.11
N LEU A 23 -14.01 18.27 -13.93
CA LEU A 23 -12.97 19.14 -13.38
C LEU A 23 -12.39 18.47 -12.12
N SER A 24 -11.10 18.17 -12.14
CA SER A 24 -10.38 17.57 -11.03
C SER A 24 -9.40 18.58 -10.44
N LEU A 25 -9.58 18.91 -9.18
CA LEU A 25 -8.74 19.83 -8.43
C LEU A 25 -7.77 19.05 -7.56
N PHE A 26 -6.49 19.41 -7.59
CA PHE A 26 -5.39 18.63 -7.03
C PHE A 26 -5.36 17.24 -7.67
N ASP A 27 -5.41 17.18 -8.99
CA ASP A 27 -5.63 15.98 -9.79
C ASP A 27 -4.58 14.90 -9.59
N TRP A 28 -3.41 15.30 -9.08
CA TRP A 28 -2.27 14.42 -8.84
C TRP A 28 -1.90 13.69 -10.13
N MET A 29 -2.16 12.42 -10.25
CA MET A 29 -1.81 11.60 -11.43
C MET A 29 -3.03 11.09 -12.21
N SER A 30 -4.09 11.87 -12.26
CA SER A 30 -5.36 11.61 -13.00
C SER A 30 -6.09 10.32 -12.60
N CYS A 31 -5.98 9.91 -11.34
CA CYS A 31 -6.67 8.71 -10.90
C CYS A 31 -8.20 8.84 -10.87
N GLY A 32 -8.74 10.06 -10.85
CA GLY A 32 -10.16 10.31 -11.11
C GLY A 32 -10.60 9.75 -12.47
N ARG A 33 -9.77 9.88 -13.50
CA ARG A 33 -10.02 9.28 -14.83
C ARG A 33 -9.97 7.76 -14.78
N VAL A 34 -9.01 7.18 -14.04
CA VAL A 34 -8.92 5.71 -13.87
C VAL A 34 -10.19 5.19 -13.20
N ALA A 35 -10.66 5.86 -12.14
CA ALA A 35 -11.88 5.48 -11.43
C ALA A 35 -13.14 5.60 -12.33
N LEU A 36 -13.25 6.66 -13.12
CA LEU A 36 -14.34 6.83 -14.10
C LEU A 36 -14.32 5.73 -15.16
N ALA A 37 -13.13 5.41 -15.71
CA ALA A 37 -12.97 4.33 -16.66
C ALA A 37 -13.34 2.97 -16.05
N SER A 38 -12.90 2.69 -14.80
CA SER A 38 -13.26 1.47 -14.06
C SER A 38 -14.76 1.38 -13.76
N ALA A 39 -15.43 2.54 -13.60
CA ALA A 39 -16.88 2.62 -13.47
C ALA A 39 -17.60 2.56 -14.84
N ASN A 40 -16.90 2.44 -15.97
CA ASN A 40 -17.43 2.53 -17.35
C ASN A 40 -18.19 3.83 -17.63
N ILE A 41 -17.69 4.95 -17.11
CA ILE A 41 -18.19 6.29 -17.40
C ILE A 41 -17.30 6.93 -18.47
N LYS A 42 -17.92 7.39 -19.54
CA LYS A 42 -17.21 8.06 -20.62
C LYS A 42 -17.01 9.53 -20.30
N VAL A 43 -15.80 10.03 -20.57
CA VAL A 43 -15.43 11.43 -20.33
C VAL A 43 -15.26 12.12 -21.66
N SER A 44 -15.97 13.22 -21.88
CA SER A 44 -15.85 14.05 -23.10
C SER A 44 -14.75 15.09 -22.99
N ALA A 45 -14.51 15.59 -21.75
CA ALA A 45 -13.43 16.52 -21.46
C ALA A 45 -12.99 16.36 -20.01
N TYR A 46 -11.69 16.35 -19.77
CA TYR A 46 -11.11 16.28 -18.44
C TYR A 46 -10.14 17.43 -18.21
N TYR A 47 -10.47 18.23 -17.23
CA TYR A 47 -9.70 19.41 -16.82
C TYR A 47 -9.04 19.11 -15.48
N ALA A 48 -7.74 19.34 -15.36
CA ALA A 48 -6.97 19.05 -14.17
C ALA A 48 -6.25 20.29 -13.65
N SER A 49 -6.44 20.60 -12.37
CA SER A 49 -5.64 21.60 -11.67
C SER A 49 -4.62 20.87 -10.77
N GLU A 50 -3.35 20.89 -11.17
CA GLU A 50 -2.22 20.26 -10.48
C GLU A 50 -0.94 21.08 -10.71
N ILE A 51 -0.04 21.12 -9.73
CA ILE A 51 1.23 21.84 -9.79
C ILE A 51 2.47 20.94 -9.62
N ASP A 52 2.31 19.73 -9.09
CA ASP A 52 3.44 18.79 -8.96
C ASP A 52 3.82 18.24 -10.35
N LYS A 53 5.03 18.59 -10.81
CA LYS A 53 5.52 18.20 -12.14
C LYS A 53 5.58 16.68 -12.37
N HIS A 54 5.81 15.89 -11.33
CA HIS A 54 5.87 14.43 -11.46
C HIS A 54 4.47 13.83 -11.55
N ALA A 55 3.51 14.40 -10.83
CA ALA A 55 2.10 14.05 -10.96
C ALA A 55 1.59 14.34 -12.36
N ILE A 56 1.83 15.56 -12.86
CA ILE A 56 1.49 15.98 -14.23
C ILE A 56 2.16 15.09 -15.26
N GLN A 57 3.44 14.72 -15.08
CA GLN A 57 4.15 13.82 -15.97
C GLN A 57 3.46 12.46 -16.09
N ILE A 58 3.04 11.86 -14.98
CA ILE A 58 2.31 10.58 -14.95
C ILE A 58 0.94 10.75 -15.62
N ALA A 59 0.20 11.80 -15.24
CA ALA A 59 -1.12 12.10 -15.79
C ALA A 59 -1.07 12.22 -17.33
N MET A 60 -0.17 13.04 -17.86
CA MET A 60 -0.03 13.29 -19.28
C MET A 60 0.49 12.09 -20.09
N LYS A 61 1.26 11.19 -19.46
CA LYS A 61 1.69 9.94 -20.10
C LYS A 61 0.56 8.93 -20.24
N ASN A 62 -0.34 8.86 -19.28
CA ASN A 62 -1.48 7.97 -19.31
C ASN A 62 -2.68 8.59 -20.05
N TYR A 63 -2.86 9.92 -19.96
CA TYR A 63 -3.99 10.66 -20.54
C TYR A 63 -3.53 11.97 -21.18
N PRO A 64 -2.97 11.92 -22.37
CA PRO A 64 -2.39 13.11 -23.05
C PRO A 64 -3.44 14.16 -23.45
N ASP A 65 -4.71 13.80 -23.49
CA ASP A 65 -5.85 14.67 -23.77
C ASP A 65 -6.37 15.45 -22.56
N THR A 66 -5.73 15.32 -21.39
CA THR A 66 -6.08 16.09 -20.17
C THR A 66 -5.71 17.58 -20.36
N ALA A 67 -6.68 18.47 -20.17
CA ALA A 67 -6.44 19.91 -20.19
C ALA A 67 -5.91 20.37 -18.82
N GLN A 68 -4.63 20.77 -18.74
CA GLN A 68 -4.00 21.25 -17.52
C GLN A 68 -4.35 22.72 -17.24
N LEU A 69 -4.88 22.99 -16.05
CA LEU A 69 -5.26 24.31 -15.56
C LEU A 69 -4.29 24.88 -14.50
N TRP A 70 -3.27 24.10 -14.14
CA TRP A 70 -2.19 24.45 -13.20
C TRP A 70 -2.68 24.79 -11.78
N ASP A 71 -2.34 25.97 -11.26
CA ASP A 71 -2.63 26.33 -9.87
C ASP A 71 -4.10 26.73 -9.68
N ILE A 72 -4.80 26.09 -8.77
CA ILE A 72 -6.19 26.38 -8.40
C ILE A 72 -6.42 27.85 -8.02
N LYS A 73 -5.42 28.51 -7.44
CA LYS A 73 -5.49 29.91 -7.02
C LYS A 73 -5.69 30.86 -8.22
N ASN A 74 -5.26 30.44 -9.40
CA ASN A 74 -5.39 31.21 -10.64
C ASN A 74 -6.71 30.95 -11.40
N LEU A 75 -7.54 30.05 -10.89
CA LEU A 75 -8.83 29.74 -11.50
C LEU A 75 -9.86 30.83 -11.17
N THR A 76 -10.33 31.52 -12.20
CA THR A 76 -11.35 32.56 -12.10
C THR A 76 -12.60 32.15 -12.87
N LYS A 77 -13.69 32.90 -12.75
CA LYS A 77 -14.93 32.65 -13.49
C LYS A 77 -14.72 32.68 -15.00
N GLU A 78 -13.77 33.47 -15.47
CA GLU A 78 -13.47 33.67 -16.89
C GLU A 78 -12.69 32.50 -17.52
N ASN A 79 -11.80 31.86 -16.74
CA ASN A 79 -10.92 30.80 -17.23
C ASN A 79 -11.34 29.38 -16.78
N LEU A 80 -12.35 29.27 -15.91
CA LEU A 80 -12.92 27.97 -15.56
C LEU A 80 -13.70 27.37 -16.74
N PRO A 81 -13.57 26.05 -16.97
CA PRO A 81 -14.40 25.38 -17.98
C PRO A 81 -15.88 25.45 -17.57
N LYS A 82 -16.74 25.62 -18.58
CA LYS A 82 -18.20 25.68 -18.40
C LYS A 82 -18.81 24.28 -18.45
N ASP A 83 -20.04 24.17 -17.97
CA ASP A 83 -20.86 22.96 -18.06
C ASP A 83 -20.17 21.73 -17.47
N ILE A 84 -19.61 21.87 -16.27
CA ILE A 84 -18.98 20.77 -15.54
C ILE A 84 -20.05 19.87 -14.93
N ASP A 85 -20.03 18.60 -15.30
CA ASP A 85 -20.93 17.60 -14.73
C ASP A 85 -20.43 17.11 -13.36
N LEU A 86 -19.11 16.89 -13.24
CA LEU A 86 -18.51 16.34 -12.03
C LEU A 86 -17.28 17.16 -11.63
N LEU A 87 -17.29 17.67 -10.39
CA LEU A 87 -16.14 18.29 -9.74
C LEU A 87 -15.54 17.28 -8.75
N ILE A 88 -14.27 16.94 -8.97
CA ILE A 88 -13.51 16.02 -8.08
C ILE A 88 -12.50 16.84 -7.30
N TRP A 89 -12.37 16.53 -6.01
CA TRP A 89 -11.33 17.05 -5.16
C TRP A 89 -10.58 15.95 -4.44
N TRP A 90 -9.28 16.05 -4.47
CA TRP A 90 -8.44 15.28 -3.59
C TRP A 90 -7.63 16.20 -2.66
N SER A 91 -7.79 16.02 -1.35
CA SER A 91 -7.07 16.83 -0.38
C SER A 91 -5.73 16.20 -0.03
N PRO A 92 -4.60 16.92 -0.16
CA PRO A 92 -3.36 16.49 0.48
C PRO A 92 -3.59 16.30 1.97
N CYS A 93 -3.46 15.06 2.46
CA CYS A 93 -3.88 14.60 3.79
C CYS A 93 -3.17 15.27 4.99
N GLN A 94 -2.25 16.19 4.76
CA GLN A 94 -1.45 16.82 5.82
C GLN A 94 -2.23 17.82 6.69
N TRP A 95 -3.49 18.15 6.36
CA TRP A 95 -4.19 19.28 6.90
C TRP A 95 -5.15 18.98 8.05
N PHE A 96 -5.73 17.79 8.05
CA PHE A 96 -6.65 17.33 9.09
C PHE A 96 -6.24 16.00 9.71
N SER A 97 -5.03 15.48 9.43
CA SER A 97 -4.63 14.17 9.93
C SER A 97 -4.44 14.18 11.45
N PHE A 98 -4.86 13.10 12.10
CA PHE A 98 -4.69 12.86 13.54
C PHE A 98 -3.21 12.92 14.00
N ALA A 99 -2.26 12.81 13.08
CA ALA A 99 -0.83 12.81 13.33
C ALA A 99 -0.16 14.19 13.15
N GLY A 100 -0.87 15.19 12.64
CA GLY A 100 -0.40 16.58 12.54
C GLY A 100 -0.78 17.39 13.77
N LYS A 101 -0.03 18.46 14.07
CA LYS A 101 -0.47 19.48 15.00
C LYS A 101 -1.86 19.94 14.52
N GLN A 102 -2.88 19.78 15.37
CA GLN A 102 -4.27 20.14 15.07
C GLN A 102 -4.33 21.64 14.70
N LEU A 103 -4.26 21.93 13.41
CA LEU A 103 -4.18 23.31 12.93
C LEU A 103 -5.58 23.81 12.68
N ASN A 104 -5.83 24.95 13.27
CA ASN A 104 -7.05 25.72 13.20
C ASN A 104 -7.33 26.14 11.74
N PHE A 105 -8.60 26.42 11.37
CA PHE A 105 -9.03 27.00 10.08
C PHE A 105 -8.28 28.28 9.65
N LYS A 106 -7.49 28.87 10.56
CA LYS A 106 -6.60 30.01 10.27
C LYS A 106 -5.28 29.62 9.59
N ASP A 107 -4.95 28.32 9.48
CA ASP A 107 -3.74 27.86 8.81
C ASP A 107 -3.85 28.01 7.28
N GLU A 108 -2.75 28.38 6.63
CA GLU A 108 -2.68 28.52 5.17
C GLU A 108 -3.13 27.27 4.41
N ARG A 109 -2.96 26.13 5.03
CA ARG A 109 -3.36 24.83 4.47
C ARG A 109 -4.87 24.67 4.43
N SER A 110 -5.59 25.15 5.42
CA SER A 110 -7.07 25.18 5.43
C SER A 110 -7.62 26.08 4.34
N LYS A 111 -6.86 27.08 3.89
CA LYS A 111 -7.28 27.98 2.80
C LYS A 111 -7.60 27.24 1.51
N LEU A 112 -6.93 26.13 1.23
CA LEU A 112 -7.18 25.36 -0.01
C LEU A 112 -8.55 24.66 0.01
N PHE A 113 -9.07 24.25 1.16
CA PHE A 113 -10.47 23.79 1.24
C PHE A 113 -11.43 24.88 0.79
N PHE A 114 -11.17 26.14 1.18
CA PHE A 114 -12.00 27.26 0.74
C PHE A 114 -11.83 27.58 -0.75
N GLU A 115 -10.66 27.28 -1.35
CA GLU A 115 -10.48 27.32 -2.80
C GLU A 115 -11.38 26.28 -3.51
N TYR A 116 -11.51 25.07 -2.95
CA TYR A 116 -12.48 24.11 -3.47
C TYR A 116 -13.91 24.64 -3.39
N VAL A 117 -14.31 25.15 -2.21
CA VAL A 117 -15.65 25.72 -2.03
C VAL A 117 -15.89 26.88 -2.99
N ARG A 118 -14.86 27.70 -3.26
CA ARG A 118 -14.93 28.79 -4.24
C ARG A 118 -15.19 28.26 -5.65
N VAL A 119 -14.40 27.27 -6.08
CA VAL A 119 -14.57 26.66 -7.42
C VAL A 119 -15.91 25.94 -7.52
N LEU A 120 -16.33 25.20 -6.49
CA LEU A 120 -17.65 24.55 -6.44
C LEU A 120 -18.79 25.58 -6.67
N LYS A 121 -18.69 26.74 -6.02
CA LYS A 121 -19.67 27.84 -6.18
C LYS A 121 -19.58 28.55 -7.53
N LEU A 122 -18.44 28.54 -8.20
CA LEU A 122 -18.28 29.16 -9.52
C LEU A 122 -18.73 28.23 -10.65
N THR A 123 -18.51 26.95 -10.53
CA THR A 123 -18.80 25.97 -11.58
C THR A 123 -20.19 25.37 -11.51
N HIS A 124 -20.85 25.38 -10.32
CA HIS A 124 -22.16 24.77 -10.10
C HIS A 124 -22.28 23.37 -10.76
N PRO A 125 -21.36 22.43 -10.48
CA PRO A 125 -21.37 21.15 -11.14
C PRO A 125 -22.62 20.35 -10.74
N LYS A 126 -23.08 19.45 -11.63
CA LYS A 126 -24.21 18.55 -11.30
C LYS A 126 -23.87 17.62 -10.13
N TYR A 127 -22.63 17.12 -10.10
CA TYR A 127 -22.12 16.28 -9.03
C TYR A 127 -20.79 16.80 -8.53
N PHE A 128 -20.53 16.57 -7.25
CA PHE A 128 -19.24 16.83 -6.64
C PHE A 128 -18.76 15.65 -5.81
N PHE A 129 -17.46 15.55 -5.66
CA PHE A 129 -16.81 14.49 -4.91
C PHE A 129 -15.59 15.06 -4.15
N PHE A 130 -15.61 14.91 -2.83
CA PHE A 130 -14.57 15.41 -1.94
C PHE A 130 -14.13 14.27 -1.00
N GLU A 131 -12.84 13.97 -0.96
CA GLU A 131 -12.27 12.93 -0.09
C GLU A 131 -11.33 13.54 0.95
N ASN A 132 -11.31 12.94 2.14
CA ASN A 132 -10.31 13.26 3.13
C ASN A 132 -10.04 12.08 4.08
N VAL A 133 -8.94 12.19 4.86
CA VAL A 133 -8.59 11.24 5.92
C VAL A 133 -9.60 11.31 7.07
N ARG A 134 -9.66 10.24 7.87
CA ARG A 134 -10.44 10.26 9.13
C ARG A 134 -9.95 11.38 10.04
N MET A 135 -10.87 12.19 10.53
CA MET A 135 -10.63 13.35 11.39
C MET A 135 -11.62 13.44 12.52
N LYS A 136 -11.43 14.38 13.45
CA LYS A 136 -12.40 14.65 14.53
C LYS A 136 -13.74 15.11 13.98
N LYS A 137 -14.83 14.82 14.70
CA LYS A 137 -16.20 15.15 14.28
C LYS A 137 -16.36 16.67 14.06
N GLU A 138 -15.80 17.50 14.92
CA GLU A 138 -15.84 18.98 14.80
C GLU A 138 -15.37 19.49 13.42
N TYR A 139 -14.33 18.85 12.83
CA TYR A 139 -13.83 19.21 11.50
C TYR A 139 -14.70 18.64 10.38
N GLN A 140 -15.25 17.42 10.60
CA GLN A 140 -16.23 16.85 9.67
C GLN A 140 -17.46 17.75 9.56
N ASP A 141 -17.99 18.25 10.69
CA ASP A 141 -19.17 19.11 10.75
C ASP A 141 -18.94 20.44 10.01
N VAL A 142 -17.73 20.99 10.10
CA VAL A 142 -17.42 22.20 9.32
C VAL A 142 -17.43 21.90 7.83
N ILE A 143 -16.81 20.81 7.37
CA ILE A 143 -16.82 20.43 5.95
C ILE A 143 -18.26 20.16 5.50
N SER A 144 -19.03 19.37 6.28
CA SER A 144 -20.43 19.07 6.01
C SER A 144 -21.30 20.32 5.87
N LYS A 145 -21.07 21.33 6.73
CA LYS A 145 -21.75 22.64 6.64
C LYS A 145 -21.51 23.36 5.33
N TYR A 146 -20.28 23.32 4.80
CA TYR A 146 -19.94 23.99 3.53
C TYR A 146 -20.36 23.20 2.29
N LEU A 147 -20.43 21.87 2.39
CA LEU A 147 -20.79 20.97 1.28
C LEU A 147 -22.25 20.51 1.32
N TRP A 148 -23.00 20.81 2.41
CA TRP A 148 -24.42 20.47 2.64
C TRP A 148 -24.73 18.97 2.60
N VAL A 149 -23.73 18.13 2.85
CA VAL A 149 -23.86 16.67 2.91
C VAL A 149 -23.01 16.11 4.06
N GLU A 150 -23.45 14.98 4.64
CA GLU A 150 -22.65 14.25 5.63
C GLU A 150 -21.66 13.31 4.95
N PRO A 151 -20.50 13.00 5.60
CA PRO A 151 -19.51 12.12 5.00
C PRO A 151 -19.92 10.66 5.08
N ILE A 152 -19.62 9.93 4.03
CA ILE A 152 -19.67 8.47 3.98
C ILE A 152 -18.27 7.95 4.33
N MET A 153 -18.18 7.05 5.29
CA MET A 153 -16.90 6.44 5.68
C MET A 153 -16.76 5.05 5.04
N ILE A 154 -15.71 4.85 4.25
CA ILE A 154 -15.40 3.53 3.64
C ILE A 154 -13.98 3.12 3.98
N ASN A 155 -13.79 1.83 4.30
CA ASN A 155 -12.46 1.23 4.42
C ASN A 155 -12.11 0.51 3.11
N SER A 156 -10.98 0.85 2.52
CA SER A 156 -10.48 0.21 1.30
C SER A 156 -10.26 -1.30 1.45
N SER A 157 -10.16 -1.81 2.69
CA SER A 157 -9.99 -3.26 2.94
C SER A 157 -11.11 -4.13 2.35
N LEU A 158 -12.27 -3.54 2.08
CA LEU A 158 -13.37 -4.24 1.40
C LEU A 158 -13.06 -4.54 -0.07
N LEU A 159 -12.26 -3.70 -0.73
CA LEU A 159 -11.98 -3.78 -2.17
C LEU A 159 -10.49 -3.93 -2.51
N SER A 160 -9.61 -3.99 -1.49
CA SER A 160 -8.16 -4.07 -1.64
C SER A 160 -7.53 -4.80 -0.47
N ALA A 161 -6.29 -5.22 -0.61
CA ALA A 161 -5.48 -5.79 0.48
C ALA A 161 -4.91 -4.73 1.43
N GLN A 162 -5.54 -3.55 1.58
CA GLN A 162 -5.06 -2.45 2.39
C GLN A 162 -6.11 -1.91 3.36
N ASN A 163 -5.74 -1.74 4.63
CA ASN A 163 -6.56 -1.00 5.60
C ASN A 163 -6.36 0.51 5.39
N ARG A 164 -7.35 1.16 4.76
CA ARG A 164 -7.31 2.60 4.48
C ARG A 164 -8.71 3.19 4.65
N VAL A 165 -9.00 3.71 5.83
CA VAL A 165 -10.29 4.37 6.13
C VAL A 165 -10.26 5.81 5.63
N ARG A 166 -11.29 6.20 4.87
CA ARG A 166 -11.48 7.55 4.32
C ARG A 166 -12.91 8.04 4.50
N LEU A 167 -13.06 9.34 4.45
CA LEU A 167 -14.32 10.06 4.51
C LEU A 167 -14.59 10.71 3.15
N TYR A 168 -15.80 10.57 2.66
CA TYR A 168 -16.23 11.04 1.34
C TYR A 168 -17.47 11.90 1.46
N TRP A 169 -17.39 13.14 1.00
CA TRP A 169 -18.53 14.06 0.89
C TRP A 169 -18.93 14.18 -0.57
N THR A 170 -20.14 13.86 -0.90
CA THR A 170 -20.65 13.88 -2.28
C THR A 170 -22.17 14.01 -2.29
N ASN A 171 -22.72 14.60 -3.35
CA ASN A 171 -24.13 14.59 -3.65
C ASN A 171 -24.56 13.48 -4.61
N ILE A 172 -23.67 12.55 -4.94
CA ILE A 172 -24.03 11.34 -5.69
C ILE A 172 -24.94 10.49 -4.80
N PRO A 173 -26.17 10.18 -5.21
CA PRO A 173 -27.11 9.45 -4.36
C PRO A 173 -26.80 7.94 -4.34
N ASN A 174 -27.50 7.22 -3.43
CA ASN A 174 -27.55 5.76 -3.35
C ASN A 174 -26.21 5.05 -3.11
N ILE A 175 -25.18 5.76 -2.64
CA ILE A 175 -23.90 5.13 -2.32
C ILE A 175 -24.06 4.20 -1.12
N THR A 176 -23.72 2.94 -1.31
CA THR A 176 -23.71 1.90 -0.26
C THR A 176 -22.29 1.50 0.11
N GLN A 177 -22.12 0.79 1.23
CA GLN A 177 -20.85 0.13 1.53
C GLN A 177 -20.60 -0.97 0.49
N PRO A 178 -19.38 -1.05 -0.06
CA PRO A 178 -19.07 -2.14 -0.99
C PRO A 178 -19.02 -3.49 -0.28
N GLU A 179 -19.36 -4.56 -0.99
CA GLU A 179 -19.15 -5.92 -0.53
C GLU A 179 -17.66 -6.24 -0.41
N ASP A 180 -17.29 -7.04 0.59
CA ASP A 180 -15.90 -7.45 0.78
C ASP A 180 -15.48 -8.45 -0.31
N LYS A 181 -14.54 -8.07 -1.13
CA LYS A 181 -13.92 -8.94 -2.16
C LYS A 181 -12.94 -9.98 -1.58
N ASN A 182 -12.70 -9.94 -0.26
CA ASN A 182 -11.77 -10.83 0.44
C ASN A 182 -10.34 -10.85 -0.13
N ILE A 183 -9.90 -9.77 -0.79
CA ILE A 183 -8.54 -9.66 -1.33
C ILE A 183 -7.55 -9.56 -0.17
N ILE A 184 -6.60 -10.49 -0.09
CA ILE A 184 -5.57 -10.51 0.96
C ILE A 184 -4.21 -10.06 0.41
N LEU A 185 -3.27 -9.76 1.31
CA LEU A 185 -1.98 -9.19 0.91
C LEU A 185 -1.15 -10.14 0.03
N SER A 186 -1.23 -11.45 0.27
CA SER A 186 -0.58 -12.45 -0.59
C SER A 186 -1.01 -12.40 -2.06
N ASP A 187 -2.24 -11.95 -2.34
CA ASP A 187 -2.77 -11.91 -3.72
C ASP A 187 -2.09 -10.83 -4.57
N VAL A 188 -1.49 -9.83 -3.93
CA VAL A 188 -0.82 -8.71 -4.60
C VAL A 188 0.71 -8.81 -4.58
N LEU A 189 1.28 -9.72 -3.80
CA LEU A 189 2.72 -9.87 -3.62
C LEU A 189 3.39 -10.69 -4.74
N GLU A 190 4.61 -10.30 -5.08
CA GLU A 190 5.48 -10.99 -6.05
C GLU A 190 6.33 -12.07 -5.36
N LYS A 191 5.74 -13.24 -5.01
CA LYS A 191 6.44 -14.39 -4.40
C LYS A 191 7.10 -14.09 -3.04
N TRP A 192 6.48 -13.24 -2.22
CA TRP A 192 6.92 -12.90 -0.88
C TRP A 192 5.80 -13.21 0.13
N VAL A 193 6.13 -13.27 1.42
CA VAL A 193 5.17 -13.52 2.48
C VAL A 193 5.03 -12.31 3.41
N SER A 194 3.87 -12.19 4.00
CA SER A 194 3.57 -11.16 5.00
C SER A 194 3.14 -11.77 6.32
N ASP A 195 3.13 -10.99 7.36
CA ASP A 195 2.65 -11.36 8.69
C ASP A 195 1.15 -11.12 8.88
N ARG A 196 0.46 -10.63 7.86
CA ARG A 196 -0.95 -10.22 7.91
C ARG A 196 -1.64 -10.28 6.56
N ASP A 197 -2.96 -10.39 6.58
CA ASP A 197 -3.80 -10.44 5.37
C ASP A 197 -4.04 -9.07 4.73
N LYS A 198 -4.09 -8.01 5.54
CA LYS A 198 -4.30 -6.65 5.04
C LYS A 198 -3.11 -5.75 5.42
N SER A 199 -2.52 -5.09 4.45
CA SER A 199 -1.41 -4.15 4.63
C SER A 199 -1.80 -2.97 5.52
N TYR A 200 -0.83 -2.38 6.20
CA TYR A 200 -0.98 -1.02 6.72
C TYR A 200 -1.23 -0.02 5.60
N CYS A 201 -1.89 1.10 5.94
CA CYS A 201 -2.12 2.20 5.02
C CYS A 201 -0.79 2.72 4.45
N LEU A 202 -0.68 2.78 3.14
CA LEU A 202 0.45 3.42 2.47
C LEU A 202 0.44 4.92 2.75
N ASP A 203 1.61 5.48 3.05
CA ASP A 203 1.82 6.91 3.26
C ASP A 203 2.82 7.49 2.24
N ALA A 204 2.87 8.80 2.10
CA ALA A 204 3.81 9.50 1.19
C ALA A 204 5.29 9.23 1.50
N HIS A 205 5.59 8.78 2.72
CA HIS A 205 6.94 8.47 3.18
C HIS A 205 7.26 6.97 3.10
N TYR A 206 6.44 6.17 2.42
CA TYR A 206 6.63 4.72 2.32
C TYR A 206 7.99 4.34 1.74
N ALA A 207 8.60 5.19 0.92
CA ALA A 207 9.97 5.01 0.44
C ALA A 207 11.00 4.78 1.56
N ARG A 208 10.73 5.26 2.78
CA ARG A 208 11.59 5.12 3.99
C ARG A 208 11.30 3.84 4.79
N ALA A 209 10.44 2.95 4.31
CA ALA A 209 10.19 1.66 4.96
C ALA A 209 11.45 0.79 4.92
N GLY A 210 11.65 -0.04 5.94
CA GLY A 210 12.78 -0.97 6.01
C GLY A 210 13.27 -1.27 7.42
N ASP A 211 12.88 -0.48 8.43
CA ASP A 211 13.24 -0.74 9.82
C ASP A 211 12.31 -1.76 10.47
N ILE A 212 12.81 -2.98 10.67
CA ILE A 212 12.09 -4.12 11.26
C ILE A 212 11.58 -3.79 12.66
N LYS A 213 12.38 -3.12 13.48
CA LYS A 213 12.01 -2.77 14.84
C LYS A 213 10.84 -1.79 14.86
N SER A 214 10.89 -0.77 14.01
CA SER A 214 9.79 0.18 13.86
C SER A 214 8.54 -0.49 13.29
N TYR A 215 8.69 -1.45 12.39
CA TYR A 215 7.58 -2.20 11.81
C TYR A 215 6.78 -2.95 12.88
N PHE A 216 7.43 -3.79 13.68
CA PHE A 216 6.74 -4.58 14.69
C PHE A 216 6.26 -3.78 15.91
N LEU A 217 7.02 -2.75 16.35
CA LEU A 217 6.66 -1.99 17.56
C LEU A 217 5.72 -0.82 17.29
N LYS A 218 5.77 -0.21 16.09
CA LYS A 218 4.98 0.98 15.76
C LYS A 218 3.86 0.71 14.76
N SER A 219 3.71 -0.53 14.29
CA SER A 219 2.67 -0.93 13.33
C SER A 219 2.59 -0.02 12.09
N ARG A 220 3.75 0.25 11.49
CA ARG A 220 3.87 1.19 10.37
C ARG A 220 4.57 0.57 9.18
N ARG A 221 4.16 1.01 7.97
CA ARG A 221 4.86 0.79 6.70
C ARG A 221 5.16 -0.67 6.45
N GLN A 222 4.21 -1.35 5.87
CA GLN A 222 4.26 -2.80 5.59
C GLN A 222 5.64 -3.25 5.09
N LEU A 223 6.16 -4.30 5.72
CA LEU A 223 7.32 -5.06 5.26
C LEU A 223 6.89 -6.45 4.84
N ILE A 224 7.63 -7.04 3.93
CA ILE A 224 7.43 -8.40 3.45
C ILE A 224 8.73 -9.18 3.53
N PHE A 225 8.62 -10.49 3.65
CA PHE A 225 9.70 -11.40 3.98
C PHE A 225 9.84 -12.43 2.86
N LYS A 226 11.06 -12.92 2.63
CA LYS A 226 11.29 -13.92 1.59
C LYS A 226 10.53 -15.22 1.86
N ASP A 227 10.44 -15.60 3.14
CA ASP A 227 9.75 -16.81 3.59
C ASP A 227 9.25 -16.67 5.03
N PHE A 228 8.41 -17.60 5.47
CA PHE A 228 7.86 -17.60 6.83
C PHE A 228 8.91 -17.81 7.93
N THR A 229 10.01 -18.52 7.65
CA THR A 229 11.09 -18.70 8.61
C THR A 229 11.76 -17.38 8.94
N LEU A 230 12.03 -16.56 7.93
CA LEU A 230 12.60 -15.22 8.11
C LEU A 230 11.63 -14.28 8.83
N LEU A 231 10.34 -14.37 8.55
CA LEU A 231 9.31 -13.61 9.24
C LEU A 231 9.31 -13.92 10.75
N GLU A 232 9.28 -15.19 11.12
CA GLU A 232 9.30 -15.61 12.53
C GLU A 232 10.60 -15.19 13.24
N ASN A 233 11.73 -15.33 12.57
CA ASN A 233 13.01 -14.89 13.11
C ASN A 233 13.04 -13.36 13.35
N ALA A 234 12.47 -12.57 12.45
CA ALA A 234 12.37 -11.13 12.60
C ALA A 234 11.47 -10.74 13.79
N LYS A 235 10.31 -11.38 13.97
CA LYS A 235 9.44 -11.19 15.14
C LYS A 235 10.17 -11.50 16.45
N CYS A 236 10.90 -12.61 16.51
CA CYS A 236 11.66 -12.98 17.71
C CYS A 236 12.77 -11.98 18.03
N SER A 237 13.47 -11.46 17.03
CA SER A 237 14.56 -10.49 17.23
C SER A 237 14.09 -9.17 17.85
N VAL A 238 12.90 -8.72 17.50
CA VAL A 238 12.32 -7.46 18.04
C VAL A 238 11.91 -7.63 19.48
N ASN A 239 11.45 -8.82 19.88
CA ASN A 239 11.08 -9.14 21.24
C ASN A 239 12.29 -9.48 22.14
N GLY A 240 13.53 -9.30 21.64
CA GLY A 240 14.76 -9.64 22.34
C GLY A 240 15.08 -11.14 22.32
N LEU A 241 14.31 -11.92 21.55
CA LEU A 241 14.57 -13.31 21.25
C LEU A 241 15.18 -13.37 19.83
N LYS A 242 16.33 -14.01 19.68
CA LYS A 242 17.01 -14.09 18.39
C LYS A 242 17.31 -15.56 18.03
N PRO A 243 16.36 -16.23 17.38
CA PRO A 243 16.67 -17.53 16.82
C PRO A 243 17.64 -17.36 15.65
N VAL A 244 18.69 -18.14 15.63
CA VAL A 244 19.74 -18.14 14.60
C VAL A 244 19.65 -19.37 13.71
N ALA A 245 18.96 -20.43 14.15
CA ALA A 245 18.76 -21.65 13.40
C ALA A 245 17.49 -22.40 13.85
N LYS A 246 17.09 -23.43 13.10
CA LYS A 246 16.12 -24.44 13.51
C LYS A 246 16.77 -25.81 13.48
N VAL A 247 16.41 -26.67 14.43
CA VAL A 247 16.77 -28.07 14.40
C VAL A 247 15.61 -28.90 13.85
N ASP A 248 15.90 -29.88 13.05
CA ASP A 248 14.90 -30.80 12.49
C ASP A 248 14.53 -31.87 13.52
N ILE A 249 13.46 -31.64 14.25
CA ILE A 249 12.88 -32.56 15.24
C ILE A 249 11.36 -32.58 15.09
N ALA A 250 10.75 -33.72 15.35
CA ALA A 250 9.31 -33.97 15.18
C ALA A 250 8.43 -33.36 16.29
N TRP A 251 8.73 -32.15 16.79
CA TRP A 251 8.05 -31.52 17.92
C TRP A 251 7.52 -30.13 17.57
N PHE A 252 6.94 -29.45 18.55
CA PHE A 252 6.36 -28.12 18.36
C PHE A 252 7.36 -27.10 17.76
N GLU A 253 6.90 -26.20 16.93
CA GLU A 253 7.71 -25.18 16.24
C GLU A 253 8.58 -24.32 17.19
N SER A 254 8.09 -24.02 18.39
CA SER A 254 8.87 -23.30 19.41
C SER A 254 10.10 -24.07 19.87
N SER A 255 10.05 -25.40 19.90
CA SER A 255 11.15 -26.28 20.31
C SER A 255 12.23 -26.44 19.25
N LYS A 256 11.94 -26.09 18.00
CA LYS A 256 12.89 -26.19 16.89
C LYS A 256 13.86 -25.04 16.81
N LYS A 257 13.61 -23.93 17.48
CA LYS A 257 14.39 -22.68 17.39
C LYS A 257 15.68 -22.76 18.19
N VAL A 258 16.79 -22.36 17.58
CA VAL A 258 18.09 -22.15 18.21
C VAL A 258 18.29 -20.64 18.38
N TYR A 259 18.72 -20.20 19.56
CA TYR A 259 18.83 -18.79 19.91
C TYR A 259 20.29 -18.33 19.98
N ASP A 260 20.51 -17.03 19.74
CA ASP A 260 21.80 -16.38 19.93
C ASP A 260 22.07 -16.22 21.44
N ILE A 261 23.24 -16.67 21.88
CA ILE A 261 23.64 -16.65 23.29
C ILE A 261 23.68 -15.24 23.91
N ASN A 262 23.90 -14.22 23.09
CA ASN A 262 24.00 -12.83 23.53
C ASN A 262 22.63 -12.12 23.66
N HIS A 263 21.52 -12.84 23.46
CA HIS A 263 20.17 -12.29 23.50
C HIS A 263 19.32 -12.99 24.55
N LYS A 264 18.16 -12.35 24.86
CA LYS A 264 17.23 -12.92 25.85
C LYS A 264 16.75 -14.31 25.43
N CYS A 265 16.73 -15.23 26.39
CA CYS A 265 16.15 -16.55 26.24
C CYS A 265 14.62 -16.50 26.43
N PRO A 266 13.83 -17.34 25.75
CA PRO A 266 12.42 -17.50 26.08
C PRO A 266 12.21 -17.94 27.52
N THR A 267 11.06 -17.60 28.07
CA THR A 267 10.69 -18.03 29.44
C THR A 267 10.69 -19.58 29.52
N ILE A 268 11.43 -20.12 30.46
CA ILE A 268 11.41 -21.53 30.78
C ILE A 268 10.21 -21.80 31.68
N THR A 269 9.29 -22.64 31.22
CA THR A 269 8.11 -23.03 32.00
C THR A 269 8.38 -24.29 32.78
N ALA A 270 7.62 -24.54 33.87
CA ALA A 270 7.77 -25.73 34.72
C ALA A 270 7.61 -27.06 33.95
N ASN A 271 6.96 -27.04 32.78
CA ASN A 271 6.74 -28.21 31.93
C ASN A 271 7.77 -28.34 30.78
N SER A 272 8.88 -27.61 30.82
CA SER A 272 9.91 -27.64 29.77
C SER A 272 10.84 -28.83 29.91
N TRP A 273 10.36 -30.04 29.58
CA TRP A 273 11.14 -31.29 29.62
C TRP A 273 11.73 -31.63 28.25
N GLY A 274 12.93 -32.24 28.26
CA GLY A 274 13.55 -32.78 27.05
C GLY A 274 13.86 -31.72 25.97
N THR A 275 13.27 -31.85 24.81
CA THR A 275 13.54 -31.02 23.62
C THR A 275 12.93 -29.61 23.65
N GLN A 276 12.15 -29.29 24.70
CA GLN A 276 11.51 -27.96 24.84
C GLN A 276 12.45 -26.88 25.39
N TRP A 277 13.67 -27.24 25.79
CA TRP A 277 14.66 -26.26 26.25
C TRP A 277 15.13 -25.34 25.11
N PRO A 278 15.34 -24.05 25.39
CA PRO A 278 15.98 -23.17 24.44
C PRO A 278 17.34 -23.72 24.01
N LYS A 279 17.63 -23.66 22.71
CA LYS A 279 18.88 -24.11 22.15
C LYS A 279 19.71 -22.95 21.68
N ILE A 280 21.01 -23.01 21.87
CA ILE A 280 22.00 -22.04 21.39
C ILE A 280 22.88 -22.71 20.34
N LEU A 281 23.35 -21.92 19.37
CA LEU A 281 24.24 -22.41 18.33
C LEU A 281 25.68 -22.40 18.85
N LEU A 282 26.21 -23.56 19.18
CA LEU A 282 27.61 -23.80 19.48
C LEU A 282 28.16 -24.81 18.50
N VAL A 283 29.30 -24.49 17.89
CA VAL A 283 30.00 -25.40 16.99
C VAL A 283 31.17 -26.01 17.73
N TRP A 284 31.26 -27.32 17.69
CA TRP A 284 32.36 -28.07 18.33
C TRP A 284 33.68 -27.71 17.65
N GLU A 285 34.62 -27.17 18.41
CA GLU A 285 35.95 -26.82 17.98
C GLU A 285 36.98 -27.53 18.86
N ASN A 286 38.06 -28.03 18.26
CA ASN A 286 39.14 -28.68 18.98
C ASN A 286 40.07 -27.67 19.63
N THR A 287 39.51 -26.82 20.51
CA THR A 287 40.22 -25.87 21.35
C THR A 287 40.08 -26.26 22.81
N LYS A 288 40.75 -25.57 23.72
CA LYS A 288 40.59 -25.78 25.17
C LYS A 288 39.13 -25.60 25.65
N LYS A 289 38.30 -24.84 24.90
CA LYS A 289 36.88 -24.62 25.21
C LYS A 289 35.95 -25.64 24.59
N TRP A 290 36.41 -26.49 23.66
CA TRP A 290 35.63 -27.53 22.96
C TRP A 290 34.54 -27.03 22.03
N TYR A 291 34.30 -25.73 21.95
CA TYR A 291 33.32 -25.11 21.08
C TYR A 291 33.75 -23.68 20.68
N CYS A 292 33.21 -23.18 19.57
CA CYS A 292 33.23 -21.77 19.21
C CYS A 292 31.81 -21.25 18.94
N GLU A 293 31.63 -19.99 19.18
CA GLU A 293 30.44 -19.24 18.77
C GLU A 293 30.63 -18.75 17.35
N ILE A 294 29.64 -18.97 16.49
CA ILE A 294 29.65 -18.46 15.11
C ILE A 294 28.97 -17.11 15.10
N LYS A 295 29.71 -16.09 14.70
CA LYS A 295 29.18 -14.74 14.54
C LYS A 295 28.55 -14.56 13.15
N PRO A 296 27.62 -13.60 12.99
CA PRO A 296 27.17 -13.19 11.67
C PRO A 296 28.38 -12.83 10.78
N TRP A 297 28.39 -13.30 9.52
CA TRP A 297 29.46 -13.18 8.52
C TRP A 297 30.56 -14.24 8.60
N GLU A 298 30.58 -15.07 9.60
CA GLU A 298 31.51 -16.18 9.69
C GLU A 298 30.99 -17.40 8.96
N CYS A 299 31.87 -18.10 8.27
CA CYS A 299 31.58 -19.38 7.65
C CYS A 299 32.07 -20.51 8.54
N PHE A 300 31.40 -21.64 8.49
CA PHE A 300 31.91 -22.86 9.12
C PHE A 300 31.70 -24.06 8.21
N ASP A 301 32.55 -25.05 8.36
CA ASP A 301 32.47 -26.31 7.61
C ASP A 301 31.48 -27.25 8.28
N ALA A 302 30.37 -27.53 7.63
CA ALA A 302 29.32 -28.40 8.13
C ALA A 302 29.43 -29.89 7.62
N THR A 303 30.46 -30.23 6.86
CA THR A 303 30.61 -31.51 6.18
C THR A 303 30.52 -32.70 7.12
N PHE A 304 30.86 -32.56 8.39
CA PHE A 304 30.89 -33.66 9.36
C PHE A 304 30.31 -33.25 10.72
N LEU A 305 29.07 -32.83 10.75
CA LEU A 305 28.37 -32.34 11.94
C LEU A 305 28.40 -33.27 13.17
N ASN A 306 28.58 -34.56 12.96
CA ASN A 306 28.59 -35.58 14.03
C ASN A 306 29.97 -36.17 14.32
N SER A 307 31.05 -35.64 13.75
CA SER A 307 32.39 -36.21 13.94
C SER A 307 33.04 -35.69 15.24
N LYS A 308 33.42 -36.60 16.10
CA LYS A 308 34.17 -36.30 17.31
C LYS A 308 35.68 -36.11 17.07
N THR A 309 36.18 -36.41 15.89
CA THR A 309 37.62 -36.43 15.57
C THR A 309 38.05 -35.41 14.52
N ARG A 310 37.13 -34.91 13.68
CA ARG A 310 37.43 -33.88 12.68
C ARG A 310 37.27 -32.50 13.23
N ARG A 311 38.20 -31.61 12.89
CA ARG A 311 38.29 -30.27 13.44
C ARG A 311 37.38 -29.31 12.67
N TRP A 312 36.52 -28.64 13.38
CA TRP A 312 35.68 -27.56 12.92
C TRP A 312 36.35 -26.23 13.25
N ARG A 313 36.25 -25.29 12.35
CA ARG A 313 36.74 -23.92 12.61
C ARG A 313 35.73 -22.92 12.05
N ALA A 314 35.39 -21.92 12.85
CA ALA A 314 34.79 -20.72 12.32
C ALA A 314 35.81 -19.93 11.52
N MET A 315 35.46 -19.49 10.33
CA MET A 315 36.33 -18.77 9.42
C MET A 315 35.77 -17.35 9.21
N ILE A 316 36.59 -16.35 9.53
CA ILE A 316 36.23 -14.95 9.38
C ILE A 316 36.50 -14.55 7.93
N GLU A 317 35.47 -14.09 7.21
CA GLU A 317 35.55 -13.55 5.84
C GLU A 317 36.15 -14.46 4.76
N LYS A 318 36.43 -15.71 5.07
CA LYS A 318 37.01 -16.69 4.13
C LYS A 318 36.30 -18.03 4.25
N SER A 319 36.22 -18.76 3.15
CA SER A 319 35.82 -20.19 3.14
C SER A 319 37.01 -21.07 2.78
N ASN A 320 36.98 -22.35 3.18
CA ASN A 320 37.93 -23.34 2.69
C ASN A 320 37.81 -23.50 1.17
N CYS A 321 38.90 -23.96 0.56
CA CYS A 321 38.89 -24.32 -0.85
C CYS A 321 37.77 -25.35 -1.12
N LEU A 322 36.94 -25.10 -2.10
CA LEU A 322 35.87 -26.03 -2.54
C LEU A 322 36.52 -27.26 -3.17
N THR A 323 36.43 -28.41 -2.52
CA THR A 323 36.79 -29.70 -3.09
C THR A 323 35.53 -30.45 -3.49
N ALA A 324 35.64 -31.44 -4.38
CA ALA A 324 34.51 -32.21 -4.84
C ALA A 324 33.75 -33.00 -3.72
N ALA A 325 34.31 -33.06 -2.51
CA ALA A 325 33.71 -33.64 -1.33
C ALA A 325 33.10 -32.64 -0.34
N ASN A 326 33.24 -31.34 -0.56
CA ASN A 326 32.79 -30.27 0.37
C ASN A 326 31.55 -29.57 -0.18
N TYR A 327 30.39 -30.19 -0.03
CA TYR A 327 29.11 -29.62 -0.51
C TYR A 327 28.38 -28.74 0.50
N GLU A 328 28.82 -28.68 1.76
CA GLU A 328 28.06 -28.07 2.86
C GLU A 328 28.80 -26.93 3.56
N PHE A 329 29.17 -25.88 2.80
CA PHE A 329 29.53 -24.60 3.43
C PHE A 329 28.30 -23.84 3.83
N MET A 330 28.12 -23.64 5.14
CA MET A 330 27.10 -22.73 5.65
C MET A 330 27.67 -21.35 5.83
N HIS A 331 27.12 -20.38 5.10
CA HIS A 331 27.40 -18.98 5.26
C HIS A 331 26.32 -18.33 6.14
N TYR A 332 26.70 -17.93 7.35
CA TYR A 332 25.82 -17.18 8.23
C TYR A 332 25.76 -15.72 7.80
N SER A 333 24.85 -15.35 6.91
CA SER A 333 24.70 -13.96 6.48
C SER A 333 23.63 -13.24 7.29
N LYS A 334 23.96 -12.05 7.80
CA LYS A 334 23.04 -11.15 8.50
C LYS A 334 22.02 -10.49 7.56
N LYS A 335 22.01 -10.82 6.29
CA LYS A 335 21.03 -10.30 5.34
C LYS A 335 19.67 -10.92 5.63
N TRP A 336 18.95 -10.27 6.54
CA TRP A 336 17.51 -10.40 6.59
C TRP A 336 16.99 -10.08 5.20
N VAL A 337 16.46 -11.06 4.49
CA VAL A 337 15.84 -10.82 3.20
C VAL A 337 14.42 -10.33 3.50
N VAL A 338 14.37 -9.11 3.95
CA VAL A 338 13.19 -8.31 4.23
C VAL A 338 13.24 -7.11 3.30
N ARG A 339 12.13 -6.78 2.70
CA ARG A 339 12.00 -5.56 1.92
C ARG A 339 10.66 -4.86 2.17
N LYS A 340 10.58 -3.61 1.81
CA LYS A 340 9.32 -2.91 1.60
C LYS A 340 8.63 -3.44 0.34
N LEU A 341 7.34 -3.18 0.22
CA LEU A 341 6.59 -3.45 -1.00
C LEU A 341 7.26 -2.75 -2.20
N SER A 342 7.27 -3.39 -3.36
CA SER A 342 7.69 -2.75 -4.61
C SER A 342 6.68 -1.65 -5.01
N PRO A 343 7.05 -0.71 -5.90
CA PRO A 343 6.08 0.23 -6.44
C PRO A 343 4.89 -0.45 -7.12
N LEU A 344 5.12 -1.57 -7.80
CA LEU A 344 4.08 -2.37 -8.44
C LEU A 344 3.10 -2.96 -7.42
N GLU A 345 3.60 -3.54 -6.33
CA GLU A 345 2.75 -4.04 -5.24
C GLU A 345 1.96 -2.91 -4.56
N CYS A 346 2.57 -1.72 -4.45
CA CYS A 346 1.86 -0.53 -3.95
C CYS A 346 0.78 -0.04 -4.93
N GLU A 347 0.99 -0.10 -6.23
CA GLU A 347 -0.01 0.19 -7.26
C GLU A 347 -1.20 -0.77 -7.13
N ARG A 348 -0.94 -2.09 -7.00
CA ARG A 348 -1.97 -3.11 -6.79
C ARG A 348 -2.76 -2.89 -5.50
N LEU A 349 -2.11 -2.46 -4.40
CA LEU A 349 -2.80 -2.09 -3.16
C LEU A 349 -3.73 -0.88 -3.33
N GLN A 350 -3.44 0.03 -4.24
CA GLN A 350 -4.32 1.14 -4.59
C GLN A 350 -5.27 0.81 -5.74
N THR A 351 -5.29 -0.45 -6.18
CA THR A 351 -6.06 -0.94 -7.32
C THR A 351 -5.83 -0.14 -8.61
N LEU A 352 -4.60 0.37 -8.77
CA LEU A 352 -4.12 0.98 -10.00
C LEU A 352 -3.70 -0.11 -11.01
N PRO A 353 -3.74 0.18 -12.31
CA PRO A 353 -3.11 -0.67 -13.31
C PRO A 353 -1.62 -0.86 -13.03
N ASP A 354 -1.08 -2.05 -13.30
CA ASP A 354 0.34 -2.35 -13.14
C ASP A 354 1.20 -1.35 -13.94
N ASN A 355 2.27 -0.87 -13.33
CA ASN A 355 3.20 0.10 -13.90
C ASN A 355 2.61 1.48 -14.26
N TYR A 356 1.46 1.84 -13.72
CA TYR A 356 0.82 3.15 -13.97
C TYR A 356 1.75 4.33 -13.68
N THR A 357 2.63 4.21 -12.67
CA THR A 357 3.54 5.27 -12.23
C THR A 357 4.99 5.11 -12.73
N GLN A 358 5.25 4.24 -13.70
CA GLN A 358 6.62 3.87 -14.15
C GLN A 358 7.47 5.02 -14.71
N TRP A 359 6.86 6.16 -15.06
CA TRP A 359 7.50 7.29 -15.74
C TRP A 359 8.33 8.20 -14.83
N VAL A 360 8.38 7.92 -13.54
CA VAL A 360 9.13 8.70 -12.54
C VAL A 360 9.98 7.79 -11.66
N SER A 361 10.90 8.36 -10.87
CA SER A 361 11.76 7.58 -9.95
C SER A 361 10.93 6.83 -8.90
N ASN A 362 11.46 5.71 -8.40
CA ASN A 362 10.77 4.92 -7.37
C ASN A 362 10.40 5.74 -6.12
N THR A 363 11.23 6.70 -5.73
CA THR A 363 10.91 7.60 -4.61
C THR A 363 9.65 8.42 -4.91
N GLN A 364 9.52 8.95 -6.13
CA GLN A 364 8.33 9.67 -6.56
C GLN A 364 7.13 8.73 -6.70
N ARG A 365 7.31 7.53 -7.25
CA ARG A 365 6.25 6.50 -7.31
C ARG A 365 5.65 6.26 -5.93
N TYR A 366 6.47 5.97 -4.90
CA TYR A 366 5.98 5.77 -3.53
C TYR A 366 5.26 7.00 -2.98
N LYS A 367 5.78 8.21 -3.23
CA LYS A 367 5.14 9.46 -2.83
C LYS A 367 3.76 9.61 -3.47
N MET A 368 3.68 9.37 -4.78
CA MET A 368 2.45 9.47 -5.57
C MET A 368 1.40 8.46 -5.09
N ILE A 369 1.78 7.17 -5.01
CA ILE A 369 0.88 6.08 -4.64
C ILE A 369 0.42 6.21 -3.17
N GLY A 370 1.32 6.58 -2.25
CA GLY A 370 1.01 6.71 -0.82
C GLY A 370 0.02 7.83 -0.50
N ASN A 371 0.05 8.91 -1.29
CA ASN A 371 -0.87 10.03 -1.14
C ASN A 371 -2.24 9.77 -1.76
N TRP A 372 -2.43 8.71 -2.53
CA TRP A 372 -3.57 8.55 -3.41
C TRP A 372 -4.69 7.65 -2.89
N TRP A 373 -5.78 7.58 -3.67
CA TRP A 373 -6.98 6.77 -3.43
C TRP A 373 -6.77 5.30 -3.73
N THR A 374 -7.63 4.48 -3.16
CA THR A 374 -7.90 3.15 -3.70
C THR A 374 -8.95 3.28 -4.79
N ILE A 375 -8.55 3.05 -6.04
CA ILE A 375 -9.36 3.33 -7.23
C ILE A 375 -10.72 2.62 -7.20
N ASP A 376 -10.74 1.35 -6.81
CA ASP A 376 -11.97 0.55 -6.78
C ASP A 376 -13.02 1.12 -5.81
N VAL A 377 -12.60 1.80 -4.72
CA VAL A 377 -13.53 2.47 -3.80
C VAL A 377 -14.22 3.65 -4.52
N ILE A 378 -13.45 4.43 -5.26
CA ILE A 378 -14.00 5.58 -5.99
C ILE A 378 -14.85 5.10 -7.16
N ALA A 379 -14.39 4.09 -7.90
CA ALA A 379 -15.15 3.48 -8.99
C ALA A 379 -16.49 2.88 -8.49
N HIS A 380 -16.50 2.27 -7.29
CA HIS A 380 -17.74 1.80 -6.67
C HIS A 380 -18.76 2.93 -6.49
N MET A 381 -18.33 4.07 -5.95
CA MET A 381 -19.21 5.23 -5.76
C MET A 381 -19.62 5.87 -7.09
N PHE A 382 -18.70 5.96 -8.05
CA PHE A 382 -19.01 6.54 -9.37
C PHE A 382 -19.95 5.67 -10.22
N LYS A 383 -20.10 4.37 -9.94
CA LYS A 383 -21.08 3.54 -10.63
C LYS A 383 -22.52 4.08 -10.49
N GLU A 384 -22.82 4.73 -9.39
CA GLU A 384 -24.14 5.34 -9.16
C GLU A 384 -24.45 6.48 -10.14
N LEU A 385 -23.44 7.14 -10.71
CA LEU A 385 -23.62 8.16 -11.74
C LEU A 385 -24.27 7.64 -13.01
N LYS A 386 -24.14 6.35 -13.34
CA LYS A 386 -24.77 5.75 -14.54
C LYS A 386 -26.28 5.71 -14.45
N TYR A 387 -26.82 5.46 -13.26
CA TYR A 387 -28.28 5.32 -13.04
C TYR A 387 -29.00 6.67 -13.07
N LEU A 388 -28.25 7.77 -13.04
CA LEU A 388 -28.78 9.13 -12.99
C LEU A 388 -28.81 9.80 -14.38
N THR A 389 -28.28 9.13 -15.37
CA THR A 389 -28.12 9.62 -16.74
C THR A 389 -29.08 8.95 -17.75
N ASN A 390 -29.92 8.04 -17.25
CA ASN A 390 -31.10 7.47 -17.93
C ASN A 390 -32.36 8.21 -17.46
#